data_3d261606585e0c8164aa514ac15b0e68
#
_entry.id   3d261606585e0c8164aa514ac15b0e68
#
_cell.length_a   1.000
_cell.length_b   1.000
_cell.length_c   1.000
_cell.angle_alpha   90.00
_cell.angle_beta   90.00
_cell.angle_gamma   90.00
#
_symmetry.space_group_name_H-M   'P 1'
#
loop_
_entity.id
_entity.type
_entity.pdbx_description
1 polymer ?
#
loop_
_entity_poly.entity_id
_entity_poly.type
_entity_poly.pdbx_seq_one_letter_code
_entity_poly.pdbx_strand_id
1 'polypeptide(L)'
;MKIGRYTSGLHRGLLIALAACSSLSTGSLTIQAQAQHASGGGTYFVAPGMRSEFQFNQAHVQCKVGHGVMPDGTVMQMFMASTSIDSVSIDSAAKTVTITGSMVSIVELRFTDGTTARLTETVPYTAFAKDNSASGGADFFSLTVVYTDTPGLDQFDLFGSPATFAGDLVTGNVVIK
;
A
#
# COMPACT_ATOMS: atom_id res chain seq x y z
N MET A 1 -10.95 79.50 45.58
CA MET A 1 -12.23 80.15 45.98
C MET A 1 -13.36 79.25 45.61
N LYS A 2 -14.17 78.76 46.62
CA LYS A 2 -15.47 78.04 46.57
C LYS A 2 -15.52 76.69 45.90
N ILE A 3 -15.50 75.57 46.63
CA ILE A 3 -16.56 74.90 47.42
C ILE A 3 -17.86 74.67 46.63
N GLY A 4 -18.18 73.42 46.44
CA GLY A 4 -19.49 72.99 46.04
C GLY A 4 -19.61 71.47 46.23
N ARG A 5 -19.95 71.02 47.44
CA ARG A 5 -20.50 69.70 47.74
C ARG A 5 -21.94 69.62 47.25
N TYR A 6 -22.37 68.50 46.73
CA TYR A 6 -23.73 68.05 47.00
C TYR A 6 -23.77 66.51 46.94
N THR A 7 -24.50 66.01 47.86
CA THR A 7 -24.75 64.68 48.41
C THR A 7 -25.83 63.93 47.68
N SER A 8 -25.71 62.60 47.82
CA SER A 8 -26.76 61.59 48.05
C SER A 8 -27.70 61.19 46.93
N GLY A 9 -27.79 59.88 46.81
CA GLY A 9 -28.90 59.21 46.18
C GLY A 9 -28.68 57.68 46.16
N LEU A 10 -28.99 57.06 47.31
CA LEU A 10 -29.16 55.60 47.38
C LEU A 10 -30.34 55.16 46.49
N HIS A 11 -30.11 54.29 45.52
CA HIS A 11 -31.18 53.43 45.03
C HIS A 11 -30.66 52.00 45.00
N ARG A 12 -31.17 51.19 45.89
CA ARG A 12 -31.08 49.77 45.92
C ARG A 12 -31.88 49.21 44.74
N GLY A 13 -31.21 48.75 43.71
CA GLY A 13 -31.76 47.96 42.66
C GLY A 13 -31.32 46.52 42.82
N LEU A 14 -32.22 45.68 43.27
CA LEU A 14 -32.04 44.24 43.38
C LEU A 14 -32.01 43.63 41.95
N LEU A 15 -30.81 43.34 41.44
CA LEU A 15 -30.65 42.60 40.22
C LEU A 15 -30.51 41.12 40.57
N ILE A 16 -31.60 40.38 40.35
CA ILE A 16 -31.61 38.91 40.32
C ILE A 16 -30.87 38.47 39.06
N ALA A 17 -29.63 38.07 39.19
CA ALA A 17 -28.90 37.43 38.11
C ALA A 17 -29.38 35.95 38.04
N LEU A 18 -30.24 35.61 37.06
CA LEU A 18 -30.49 34.23 36.65
C LEU A 18 -29.19 33.71 35.99
N ALA A 19 -28.43 32.95 36.73
CA ALA A 19 -27.38 32.13 36.18
C ALA A 19 -28.00 30.95 35.44
N ALA A 20 -28.26 31.10 34.14
CA ALA A 20 -28.55 29.97 33.26
C ALA A 20 -27.29 29.17 33.10
N CYS A 21 -27.11 28.10 33.90
CA CYS A 21 -26.10 27.07 33.69
C CYS A 21 -26.46 26.29 32.40
N SER A 22 -25.99 26.79 31.28
CA SER A 22 -25.97 25.99 30.05
C SER A 22 -24.89 24.92 30.21
N SER A 23 -25.25 23.76 30.68
CA SER A 23 -24.40 22.59 30.61
C SER A 23 -24.24 22.21 29.13
N LEU A 24 -23.21 22.77 28.48
CA LEU A 24 -22.68 22.24 27.25
C LEU A 24 -22.10 20.88 27.57
N SER A 25 -22.91 19.84 27.38
CA SER A 25 -22.40 18.47 27.28
C SER A 25 -21.51 18.43 26.03
N THR A 26 -20.20 18.62 26.23
CA THR A 26 -19.19 18.27 25.24
C THR A 26 -19.25 16.75 25.06
N GLY A 27 -20.19 16.28 24.21
CA GLY A 27 -20.14 14.94 23.72
C GLY A 27 -18.80 14.77 22.97
N SER A 28 -17.85 14.11 23.60
CA SER A 28 -16.67 13.66 22.91
C SER A 28 -17.13 12.74 21.79
N LEU A 29 -17.19 13.26 20.56
CA LEU A 29 -17.29 12.44 19.35
C LEU A 29 -15.98 11.63 19.29
N THR A 30 -15.99 10.46 19.87
CA THR A 30 -14.95 9.46 19.64
C THR A 30 -15.10 9.04 18.17
N ILE A 31 -14.40 9.71 17.27
CA ILE A 31 -14.21 9.22 15.91
C ILE A 31 -13.37 7.97 16.10
N GLN A 32 -14.01 6.80 16.14
CA GLN A 32 -13.30 5.54 16.00
C GLN A 32 -12.67 5.57 14.59
N ALA A 33 -11.36 5.79 14.54
CA ALA A 33 -10.61 5.58 13.32
C ALA A 33 -10.88 4.13 12.89
N GLN A 34 -11.64 3.94 11.84
CA GLN A 34 -11.89 2.62 11.27
C GLN A 34 -10.52 2.09 10.84
N ALA A 35 -10.12 0.93 11.36
CA ALA A 35 -8.83 0.34 11.01
C ALA A 35 -8.79 0.15 9.48
N GLN A 36 -7.87 0.86 8.84
CA GLN A 36 -7.68 0.74 7.41
C GLN A 36 -7.23 -0.68 7.08
N HIS A 37 -7.82 -1.27 6.06
CA HIS A 37 -7.52 -2.62 5.63
C HIS A 37 -7.28 -2.66 4.14
N ALA A 38 -6.22 -3.37 3.72
CA ALA A 38 -5.93 -3.64 2.33
C ALA A 38 -5.53 -5.10 2.15
N SER A 39 -6.12 -5.74 1.17
CA SER A 39 -5.77 -7.09 0.74
C SER A 39 -6.14 -7.30 -0.72
N GLY A 40 -5.53 -8.28 -1.35
CA GLY A 40 -5.87 -8.61 -2.73
C GLY A 40 -5.16 -9.87 -3.20
N GLY A 41 -5.63 -10.36 -4.32
CA GLY A 41 -5.03 -11.49 -5.01
C GLY A 41 -5.67 -11.66 -6.38
N GLY A 42 -4.89 -12.18 -7.32
CA GLY A 42 -5.38 -12.37 -8.66
C GLY A 42 -4.28 -12.65 -9.65
N THR A 43 -4.63 -12.48 -10.91
CA THR A 43 -3.71 -12.71 -12.03
C THR A 43 -3.72 -11.52 -12.99
N TYR A 44 -2.58 -11.24 -13.57
CA TYR A 44 -2.36 -10.21 -14.57
C TYR A 44 -1.29 -10.65 -15.58
N PHE A 45 -1.13 -9.92 -16.68
CA PHE A 45 -0.05 -10.17 -17.62
C PHE A 45 1.04 -9.12 -17.46
N VAL A 46 2.29 -9.56 -17.24
CA VAL A 46 3.48 -8.68 -17.22
C VAL A 46 4.03 -8.42 -18.62
N ALA A 47 3.77 -9.35 -19.54
CA ALA A 47 4.08 -9.25 -20.96
C ALA A 47 3.12 -10.17 -21.74
N PRO A 48 2.99 -10.03 -23.07
CA PRO A 48 2.20 -10.94 -23.88
C PRO A 48 2.58 -12.41 -23.62
N GLY A 49 1.59 -13.20 -23.17
CA GLY A 49 1.79 -14.61 -22.84
C GLY A 49 2.44 -14.91 -21.47
N MET A 50 2.94 -13.91 -20.76
CA MET A 50 3.57 -14.08 -19.45
C MET A 50 2.58 -13.67 -18.33
N ARG A 51 1.87 -14.68 -17.81
CA ARG A 51 0.90 -14.50 -16.73
C ARG A 51 1.59 -14.49 -15.38
N SER A 52 1.21 -13.55 -14.52
CA SER A 52 1.61 -13.48 -13.12
C SER A 52 0.43 -13.72 -12.20
N GLU A 53 0.72 -14.27 -11.04
CA GLU A 53 -0.20 -14.44 -9.92
C GLU A 53 0.35 -13.69 -8.72
N PHE A 54 -0.51 -13.02 -7.97
CA PHE A 54 -0.12 -12.32 -6.75
C PHE A 54 -1.13 -12.53 -5.64
N GLN A 55 -0.65 -12.33 -4.44
CA GLN A 55 -1.45 -12.26 -3.23
C GLN A 55 -0.78 -11.28 -2.26
N PHE A 56 -1.57 -10.43 -1.61
CA PHE A 56 -1.07 -9.58 -0.55
C PHE A 56 -2.11 -9.34 0.54
N ASN A 57 -1.60 -9.01 1.71
CA ASN A 57 -2.28 -8.36 2.82
C ASN A 57 -1.27 -7.47 3.54
N GLN A 58 -1.64 -6.84 4.64
CA GLN A 58 -0.74 -5.94 5.39
C GLN A 58 0.46 -6.64 6.05
N ALA A 59 0.50 -7.97 6.08
CA ALA A 59 1.56 -8.77 6.71
C ALA A 59 2.34 -9.62 5.70
N HIS A 60 1.90 -9.70 4.45
CA HIS A 60 2.51 -10.57 3.46
C HIS A 60 2.27 -10.09 2.03
N VAL A 61 3.29 -10.20 1.20
CA VAL A 61 3.23 -10.00 -0.26
C VAL A 61 3.88 -11.19 -0.94
N GLN A 62 3.20 -11.77 -1.91
CA GLN A 62 3.70 -12.88 -2.73
C GLN A 62 3.38 -12.62 -4.19
N CYS A 63 4.31 -12.95 -5.07
CA CYS A 63 4.12 -12.88 -6.50
C CYS A 63 4.80 -14.08 -7.17
N LYS A 64 4.11 -14.67 -8.13
CA LYS A 64 4.65 -15.70 -9.01
C LYS A 64 4.53 -15.21 -10.44
N VAL A 65 5.66 -15.01 -11.10
CA VAL A 65 5.70 -14.76 -12.54
C VAL A 65 5.76 -16.11 -13.23
N GLY A 66 4.75 -16.39 -14.03
CA GLY A 66 4.60 -17.68 -14.71
C GLY A 66 5.63 -17.88 -15.83
N HIS A 67 5.57 -19.04 -16.46
CA HIS A 67 6.52 -19.44 -17.48
C HIS A 67 6.63 -18.44 -18.62
N GLY A 68 7.77 -17.75 -18.69
CA GLY A 68 8.20 -17.01 -19.86
C GLY A 68 9.13 -17.89 -20.70
N VAL A 69 8.91 -17.93 -22.00
CA VAL A 69 9.87 -18.55 -22.93
C VAL A 69 10.69 -17.42 -23.54
N MET A 70 11.98 -17.46 -23.30
CA MET A 70 12.93 -16.48 -23.82
C MET A 70 13.20 -16.73 -25.31
N PRO A 71 13.74 -15.73 -26.06
CA PRO A 71 14.02 -15.88 -27.49
C PRO A 71 14.93 -17.06 -27.85
N ASP A 72 15.81 -17.48 -26.93
CA ASP A 72 16.70 -18.63 -27.07
C ASP A 72 16.03 -19.95 -26.70
N GLY A 73 14.74 -19.95 -26.32
CA GLY A 73 13.98 -21.13 -25.90
C GLY A 73 14.14 -21.47 -24.41
N THR A 74 14.94 -20.73 -23.65
CA THR A 74 15.02 -20.90 -22.20
C THR A 74 13.68 -20.61 -21.55
N VAL A 75 13.22 -21.49 -20.67
CA VAL A 75 12.00 -21.29 -19.88
C VAL A 75 12.37 -20.70 -18.54
N MET A 76 11.73 -19.61 -18.15
CA MET A 76 11.92 -18.93 -16.89
C MET A 76 10.66 -18.99 -16.05
N GLN A 77 10.83 -19.22 -14.75
CA GLN A 77 9.80 -19.04 -13.73
C GLN A 77 10.38 -18.26 -12.56
N MET A 78 9.60 -17.35 -11.99
CA MET A 78 10.02 -16.56 -10.84
C MET A 78 9.00 -16.67 -9.71
N PHE A 79 9.48 -16.80 -8.50
CA PHE A 79 8.70 -16.76 -7.28
C PHE A 79 9.29 -15.73 -6.31
N MET A 80 8.45 -14.88 -5.76
CA MET A 80 8.83 -13.83 -4.83
C MET A 80 7.89 -13.84 -3.62
N ALA A 81 8.46 -13.76 -2.42
CA ALA A 81 7.69 -13.71 -1.18
C ALA A 81 8.37 -12.78 -0.16
N SER A 82 7.56 -11.92 0.47
CA SER A 82 8.06 -10.99 1.49
C SER A 82 8.64 -11.75 2.68
N THR A 83 9.80 -11.28 3.14
CA THR A 83 10.46 -11.70 4.40
C THR A 83 10.29 -10.66 5.50
N SER A 84 10.09 -9.39 5.12
CA SER A 84 9.68 -8.30 6.01
C SER A 84 8.68 -7.37 5.35
N ILE A 85 7.90 -6.71 6.17
CA ILE A 85 7.09 -5.52 5.81
C ILE A 85 7.66 -4.36 6.63
N ASP A 86 8.18 -3.35 5.95
CA ASP A 86 8.78 -2.17 6.60
C ASP A 86 7.76 -1.04 6.72
N SER A 87 6.90 -0.89 5.71
CA SER A 87 5.80 0.08 5.77
C SER A 87 4.57 -0.37 5.00
N VAL A 88 3.41 0.08 5.46
CA VAL A 88 2.12 -0.02 4.77
C VAL A 88 1.47 1.35 4.78
N SER A 89 1.21 1.90 3.60
CA SER A 89 0.50 3.17 3.42
C SER A 89 -0.80 2.91 2.66
N ILE A 90 -1.93 3.22 3.28
CA ILE A 90 -3.26 3.04 2.70
C ILE A 90 -3.90 4.41 2.49
N ASP A 91 -4.33 4.71 1.27
CA ASP A 91 -5.19 5.84 0.94
C ASP A 91 -6.58 5.31 0.62
N SER A 92 -7.48 5.39 1.61
CA SER A 92 -8.86 4.92 1.46
C SER A 92 -9.69 5.79 0.51
N ALA A 93 -9.31 7.04 0.30
CA ALA A 93 -9.99 7.94 -0.64
C ALA A 93 -9.59 7.65 -2.09
N ALA A 94 -8.30 7.46 -2.34
CA ALA A 94 -7.77 7.08 -3.64
C ALA A 94 -7.91 5.58 -3.94
N LYS A 95 -8.30 4.78 -2.93
CA LYS A 95 -8.39 3.32 -3.02
C LYS A 95 -7.06 2.69 -3.45
N THR A 96 -5.97 3.13 -2.81
CA THR A 96 -4.63 2.62 -3.10
C THR A 96 -3.93 2.13 -1.83
N VAL A 97 -3.01 1.19 -2.00
CA VAL A 97 -2.09 0.73 -0.96
C VAL A 97 -0.69 0.63 -1.54
N THR A 98 0.29 1.07 -0.75
CA THR A 98 1.72 0.85 -1.01
C THR A 98 2.32 0.09 0.16
N ILE A 99 3.03 -0.99 -0.14
CA ILE A 99 3.71 -1.85 0.85
C ILE A 99 5.18 -1.93 0.47
N THR A 100 6.06 -1.65 1.41
CA THR A 100 7.51 -1.77 1.21
C THR A 100 8.11 -2.75 2.20
N GLY A 101 9.26 -3.33 1.84
CA GLY A 101 9.97 -4.27 2.69
C GLY A 101 11.06 -5.02 1.94
N SER A 102 11.42 -6.17 2.45
CA SER A 102 12.34 -7.11 1.81
C SER A 102 11.61 -8.39 1.42
N MET A 103 12.04 -9.00 0.33
CA MET A 103 11.51 -10.29 -0.14
C MET A 103 12.62 -11.19 -0.66
N VAL A 104 12.39 -12.48 -0.59
CA VAL A 104 13.19 -13.47 -1.34
C VAL A 104 12.64 -13.54 -2.76
N SER A 105 13.51 -13.38 -3.74
CA SER A 105 13.29 -13.65 -5.15
C SER A 105 14.00 -14.94 -5.53
N ILE A 106 13.27 -15.86 -6.11
CA ILE A 106 13.79 -17.14 -6.63
C ILE A 106 13.48 -17.18 -8.11
N VAL A 107 14.52 -17.23 -8.93
CA VAL A 107 14.42 -17.38 -10.39
C VAL A 107 14.88 -18.78 -10.76
N GLU A 108 14.04 -19.52 -11.46
CA GLU A 108 14.35 -20.85 -12.01
C GLU A 108 14.41 -20.75 -13.53
N LEU A 109 15.55 -21.17 -14.09
CA LEU A 109 15.80 -21.23 -15.53
C LEU A 109 15.93 -22.67 -15.95
N ARG A 110 15.28 -23.02 -17.04
CA ARG A 110 15.44 -24.31 -17.71
C ARG A 110 15.92 -24.04 -19.13
N PHE A 111 17.17 -24.39 -19.38
CA PHE A 111 17.82 -24.19 -20.69
C PHE A 111 17.36 -25.25 -21.70
N THR A 112 17.59 -24.96 -22.99
CA THR A 112 17.18 -25.85 -24.11
C THR A 112 17.93 -27.15 -24.13
N ASP A 113 19.13 -27.23 -23.55
CA ASP A 113 19.90 -28.47 -23.37
C ASP A 113 19.41 -29.35 -22.21
N GLY A 114 18.34 -28.90 -21.50
CA GLY A 114 17.77 -29.61 -20.37
C GLY A 114 18.42 -29.30 -19.02
N THR A 115 19.48 -28.50 -18.97
CA THR A 115 20.10 -28.06 -17.73
C THR A 115 19.22 -27.03 -17.05
N THR A 116 19.40 -26.84 -15.74
CA THR A 116 18.63 -25.90 -14.94
C THR A 116 19.55 -25.02 -14.10
N ALA A 117 19.19 -23.78 -13.90
CA ALA A 117 19.80 -22.89 -12.92
C ALA A 117 18.73 -22.35 -11.97
N ARG A 118 19.13 -22.12 -10.72
CA ARG A 118 18.28 -21.52 -9.70
C ARG A 118 19.06 -20.42 -9.01
N LEU A 119 18.52 -19.22 -9.04
CA LEU A 119 19.05 -18.03 -8.41
C LEU A 119 18.15 -17.65 -7.26
N THR A 120 18.73 -17.22 -6.15
CA THR A 120 17.98 -16.80 -4.96
C THR A 120 18.64 -15.57 -4.40
N GLU A 121 17.87 -14.49 -4.25
CA GLU A 121 18.35 -13.23 -3.70
C GLU A 121 17.30 -12.63 -2.75
N THR A 122 17.76 -11.94 -1.72
CA THR A 122 16.90 -11.09 -0.88
C THR A 122 16.99 -9.67 -1.37
N VAL A 123 15.87 -9.12 -1.81
CA VAL A 123 15.80 -7.82 -2.49
C VAL A 123 14.81 -6.89 -1.79
N PRO A 124 15.07 -5.56 -1.74
CA PRO A 124 14.07 -4.59 -1.38
C PRO A 124 12.94 -4.58 -2.42
N TYR A 125 11.71 -4.35 -1.95
CA TYR A 125 10.57 -4.26 -2.85
C TYR A 125 9.62 -3.11 -2.50
N THR A 126 8.84 -2.71 -3.50
CA THR A 126 7.65 -1.88 -3.37
C THR A 126 6.50 -2.57 -4.10
N ALA A 127 5.46 -2.94 -3.38
CA ALA A 127 4.20 -3.40 -3.97
C ALA A 127 3.19 -2.26 -3.91
N PHE A 128 2.46 -2.06 -5.02
CA PHE A 128 1.38 -1.09 -5.12
C PHE A 128 0.13 -1.79 -5.66
N ALA A 129 -1.02 -1.50 -5.06
CA ALA A 129 -2.29 -1.98 -5.58
C ALA A 129 -3.35 -0.88 -5.55
N LYS A 130 -4.30 -0.97 -6.49
CA LYS A 130 -5.42 -0.05 -6.61
C LYS A 130 -6.72 -0.82 -6.83
N ASP A 131 -7.71 -0.52 -6.00
CA ASP A 131 -9.09 -0.99 -6.13
C ASP A 131 -9.84 -0.02 -7.05
N ASN A 132 -10.13 -0.46 -8.26
CA ASN A 132 -10.87 0.30 -9.27
C ASN A 132 -12.36 -0.10 -9.36
N SER A 133 -12.86 -0.95 -8.45
CA SER A 133 -14.22 -1.47 -8.47
C SER A 133 -15.29 -0.37 -8.50
N ALA A 134 -15.05 0.74 -7.78
CA ALA A 134 -15.96 1.88 -7.76
C ALA A 134 -16.07 2.61 -9.12
N SER A 135 -15.04 2.54 -9.96
CA SER A 135 -15.02 3.13 -11.30
C SER A 135 -15.46 2.16 -12.40
N GLY A 136 -15.71 0.89 -12.05
CA GLY A 136 -16.03 -0.19 -13.01
C GLY A 136 -14.83 -0.64 -13.85
N GLY A 137 -13.61 -0.21 -13.50
CA GLY A 137 -12.36 -0.64 -14.12
C GLY A 137 -11.80 -1.91 -13.49
N ALA A 138 -10.84 -2.52 -14.17
CA ALA A 138 -10.05 -3.61 -13.58
C ALA A 138 -9.17 -3.06 -12.46
N ASP A 139 -9.02 -3.83 -11.39
CA ASP A 139 -8.06 -3.53 -10.35
C ASP A 139 -6.63 -3.64 -10.90
N PHE A 140 -5.69 -2.98 -10.23
CA PHE A 140 -4.31 -2.91 -10.67
C PHE A 140 -3.37 -3.42 -9.58
N PHE A 141 -2.32 -4.11 -9.99
CA PHE A 141 -1.22 -4.50 -9.12
C PHE A 141 0.13 -4.24 -9.79
N SER A 142 1.10 -3.79 -9.01
CA SER A 142 2.50 -3.74 -9.41
C SER A 142 3.43 -4.16 -8.29
N LEU A 143 4.51 -4.80 -8.66
CA LEU A 143 5.61 -5.17 -7.78
C LEU A 143 6.91 -4.69 -8.41
N THR A 144 7.62 -3.79 -7.74
CA THR A 144 8.96 -3.34 -8.11
C THR A 144 9.96 -3.92 -7.14
N VAL A 145 10.99 -4.55 -7.66
CA VAL A 145 12.11 -5.12 -6.90
C VAL A 145 13.42 -4.49 -7.36
N VAL A 146 14.35 -4.33 -6.42
CA VAL A 146 15.68 -3.76 -6.71
C VAL A 146 16.70 -4.86 -6.50
N TYR A 147 17.17 -5.44 -7.61
CA TYR A 147 18.27 -6.40 -7.58
C TYR A 147 19.56 -5.68 -7.31
N THR A 148 20.41 -6.27 -6.48
CA THR A 148 21.78 -5.80 -6.27
C THR A 148 22.67 -6.49 -7.30
N ASP A 149 23.73 -5.77 -7.75
CA ASP A 149 24.76 -6.34 -8.62
C ASP A 149 25.51 -7.44 -7.86
N THR A 150 24.94 -8.63 -7.84
CA THR A 150 25.59 -9.79 -7.24
C THR A 150 26.50 -10.42 -8.28
N PRO A 151 27.82 -10.50 -8.05
CA PRO A 151 28.74 -11.13 -8.99
C PRO A 151 28.26 -12.54 -9.39
N GLY A 152 28.09 -12.78 -10.69
CA GLY A 152 27.56 -14.03 -11.24
C GLY A 152 26.06 -14.03 -11.54
N LEU A 153 25.33 -12.97 -11.14
CA LEU A 153 23.95 -12.73 -11.56
C LEU A 153 23.84 -11.76 -12.74
N ASP A 154 24.88 -10.98 -13.02
CA ASP A 154 24.93 -9.97 -14.10
C ASP A 154 24.59 -10.55 -15.48
N GLN A 155 24.90 -11.83 -15.71
CA GLN A 155 24.49 -12.53 -16.93
C GLN A 155 22.99 -12.87 -16.98
N PHE A 156 22.27 -12.67 -15.86
CA PHE A 156 20.84 -12.91 -15.69
C PHE A 156 20.07 -11.61 -15.38
N ASP A 157 20.66 -10.46 -15.68
CA ASP A 157 19.97 -9.16 -15.59
C ASP A 157 18.86 -9.04 -16.64
N LEU A 158 17.97 -10.03 -16.59
CA LEU A 158 16.88 -10.25 -17.53
C LEU A 158 15.83 -9.14 -17.49
N PHE A 159 15.81 -8.37 -16.40
CA PHE A 159 14.76 -7.38 -16.14
C PHE A 159 15.31 -5.98 -15.87
N GLY A 160 16.64 -5.81 -15.77
CA GLY A 160 17.26 -4.60 -15.25
C GLY A 160 16.99 -4.42 -13.75
N SER A 161 17.56 -3.36 -13.18
CA SER A 161 17.32 -2.96 -11.79
C SER A 161 17.00 -1.47 -11.76
N PRO A 162 15.84 -1.05 -11.22
CA PRO A 162 14.75 -1.87 -10.66
C PRO A 162 13.91 -2.60 -11.73
N ALA A 163 13.48 -3.83 -11.41
CA ALA A 163 12.54 -4.59 -12.21
C ALA A 163 11.10 -4.36 -11.73
N THR A 164 10.18 -4.10 -12.66
CA THR A 164 8.76 -3.86 -12.33
C THR A 164 7.87 -4.85 -13.05
N PHE A 165 7.03 -5.55 -12.28
CA PHE A 165 6.00 -6.48 -12.75
C PHE A 165 4.64 -5.85 -12.47
N ALA A 166 3.93 -5.40 -13.50
CA ALA A 166 2.72 -4.61 -13.32
C ALA A 166 1.66 -4.95 -14.37
N GLY A 167 0.39 -4.80 -14.00
CA GLY A 167 -0.73 -4.93 -14.93
C GLY A 167 -2.09 -4.81 -14.28
N ASP A 168 -3.09 -4.62 -15.14
CA ASP A 168 -4.49 -4.71 -14.75
C ASP A 168 -4.87 -6.17 -14.51
N LEU A 169 -5.71 -6.42 -13.52
CA LEU A 169 -6.12 -7.76 -13.16
C LEU A 169 -7.03 -8.36 -14.25
N VAL A 170 -6.68 -9.56 -14.68
CA VAL A 170 -7.53 -10.39 -15.53
C VAL A 170 -8.53 -11.18 -14.68
N THR A 171 -8.10 -11.63 -13.51
CA THR A 171 -8.94 -12.28 -12.50
C THR A 171 -8.51 -11.87 -11.10
N GLY A 172 -9.41 -11.98 -10.15
CA GLY A 172 -9.13 -11.64 -8.77
C GLY A 172 -9.71 -10.28 -8.37
N ASN A 173 -9.28 -9.77 -7.23
CA ASN A 173 -9.79 -8.54 -6.66
C ASN A 173 -8.79 -7.90 -5.70
N VAL A 174 -8.82 -6.56 -5.60
CA VAL A 174 -8.19 -5.74 -4.58
C VAL A 174 -9.29 -5.13 -3.72
N VAL A 175 -9.12 -5.16 -2.40
CA VAL A 175 -10.06 -4.56 -1.45
C VAL A 175 -9.33 -3.57 -0.56
N ILE A 176 -9.75 -2.31 -0.58
CA ILE A 176 -9.20 -1.23 0.24
C ILE A 176 -10.35 -0.51 0.97
N LYS A 177 -10.29 -0.60 2.31
CA LYS A 177 -11.33 -0.06 3.22
C LYS A 177 -10.77 0.98 4.15
#